data_628838ddfb5e571fffe6a63039af3c6d
#
_entry.id   628838ddfb5e571fffe6a63039af3c6d
#
_cell.length_a   1.000
_cell.length_b   1.000
_cell.length_c   1.000
_cell.angle_alpha   90.00
_cell.angle_beta   90.00
_cell.angle_gamma   90.00
#
_symmetry.space_group_name_H-M   'P 1'
#
loop_
_entity.id
_entity.type
_entity.pdbx_description
1 polymer ?
#
loop_
_entity_poly.entity_id
_entity_poly.type
_entity_poly.pdbx_seq_one_letter_code
_entity_poly.pdbx_strand_id
1 'polypeptide(L)'
;MAKSAFLAALLATTVAAPAFAAPEPVPADVAADVAAMREEIAALRAEVAELKAGRDAAAASAPAPAPAPASAQAASASPAWKGAPQFEDREAGFSFKPKGLVQFDAGFVGIPGPELSGTVGGLNYNNLGWNSRARRLVLGAEGALPGGFGYNVEFNFAQGAVDYEDIVLTYQRPKSPVRLTIGNFYPLSSLETMTSSRLTSFLERAAFTDAFGYNRRLGAAVALVDPDKDLYTLTAGLFGQEINNAGFNRTGWQASVRGTFAPTVGDVRLHLGANFQHRVAQRDARNVQYRARPFTQVTDQRFVDTSLIAADGDDIAGLEFGAIMKSFHVAAEAQQLWVRGYRPGRTFGANDGVAGGLFYAGDPGFRSAYAEVGYYFTGESRGYKGGRWDRPKVLHPFNEGGWGALQLNARLDWLDLGDRVASGATLAAPYYINGGRQLGYELSLIWNPTDYLRFQAQYARGSYQGGPRAATVVPGSSEPINLRDFSVDSMALRAQVDF
;
A
#
# COMPACT_ATOMS: atom_id res chain seq x y z
N MET A 1 -14.70 -37.07 -25.74
CA MET A 1 -13.31 -37.43 -25.47
C MET A 1 -12.39 -36.39 -26.10
N ALA A 2 -12.12 -35.28 -25.44
CA ALA A 2 -11.09 -34.28 -25.78
C ALA A 2 -11.14 -33.12 -24.75
N LYS A 3 -10.87 -33.37 -23.49
CA LYS A 3 -10.78 -32.35 -22.45
C LYS A 3 -9.66 -32.58 -21.41
N SER A 4 -8.67 -33.42 -21.74
CA SER A 4 -7.61 -33.75 -20.78
C SER A 4 -6.17 -33.51 -21.26
N ALA A 5 -5.96 -32.72 -22.30
CA ALA A 5 -4.63 -32.55 -22.92
C ALA A 5 -3.99 -31.17 -22.73
N PHE A 6 -4.58 -30.23 -21.96
CA PHE A 6 -4.04 -28.86 -21.86
C PHE A 6 -3.37 -28.51 -20.52
N LEU A 7 -3.37 -29.44 -19.56
CA LEU A 7 -2.75 -29.21 -18.24
C LEU A 7 -1.40 -29.93 -18.03
N ALA A 8 -0.93 -30.70 -18.99
CA ALA A 8 0.29 -31.50 -18.85
C ALA A 8 1.54 -30.90 -19.52
N ALA A 9 1.43 -29.77 -20.19
CA ALA A 9 2.53 -29.16 -20.94
C ALA A 9 3.34 -28.08 -20.19
N LEU A 10 3.05 -27.80 -18.92
CA LEU A 10 3.73 -26.73 -18.17
C LEU A 10 4.68 -27.24 -17.08
N LEU A 11 4.96 -28.54 -16.99
CA LEU A 11 5.78 -29.13 -15.93
C LEU A 11 6.94 -30.01 -16.43
N ALA A 12 7.41 -29.82 -17.64
CA ALA A 12 8.56 -30.58 -18.17
C ALA A 12 9.64 -29.66 -18.77
N THR A 13 10.16 -28.72 -17.97
CA THR A 13 11.52 -28.20 -18.16
C THR A 13 12.35 -28.75 -17.02
N THR A 14 13.05 -29.84 -17.27
CA THR A 14 14.09 -30.37 -16.39
C THR A 14 15.22 -29.32 -16.30
N VAL A 15 15.23 -28.58 -15.19
CA VAL A 15 16.41 -27.81 -14.79
C VAL A 15 17.46 -28.84 -14.35
N ALA A 16 18.57 -28.92 -15.10
CA ALA A 16 19.74 -29.67 -14.68
C ALA A 16 20.23 -29.06 -13.33
N ALA A 17 20.19 -29.85 -12.29
CA ALA A 17 20.70 -29.47 -10.98
C ALA A 17 22.23 -29.27 -11.09
N PRO A 18 22.79 -28.16 -10.58
CA PRO A 18 24.23 -28.05 -10.42
C PRO A 18 24.70 -29.13 -9.44
N ALA A 19 25.80 -29.80 -9.79
CA ALA A 19 26.45 -30.75 -8.91
C ALA A 19 26.86 -30.03 -7.61
N PHE A 20 26.24 -30.39 -6.50
CA PHE A 20 26.65 -29.91 -5.19
C PHE A 20 28.04 -30.48 -4.90
N ALA A 21 29.03 -29.60 -4.68
CA ALA A 21 30.28 -29.96 -4.07
C ALA A 21 30.01 -30.64 -2.71
N ALA A 22 30.80 -31.65 -2.37
CA ALA A 22 30.73 -32.31 -1.10
C ALA A 22 30.81 -31.27 0.04
N PRO A 23 29.99 -31.36 1.08
CA PRO A 23 30.07 -30.42 2.18
C PRO A 23 31.45 -30.46 2.83
N GLU A 24 32.07 -29.30 3.04
CA GLU A 24 33.28 -29.16 3.81
C GLU A 24 33.09 -29.74 5.22
N PRO A 25 34.11 -30.36 5.80
CA PRO A 25 33.98 -30.90 7.16
C PRO A 25 33.71 -29.75 8.13
N VAL A 26 32.64 -29.94 8.93
CA VAL A 26 32.23 -28.99 9.97
C VAL A 26 33.42 -28.77 10.91
N PRO A 27 33.83 -27.53 11.22
CA PRO A 27 34.89 -27.25 12.18
C PRO A 27 34.64 -27.94 13.50
N ALA A 28 35.69 -28.44 14.14
CA ALA A 28 35.58 -29.27 15.35
C ALA A 28 34.94 -28.54 16.54
N ASP A 29 35.13 -27.20 16.59
CA ASP A 29 34.49 -26.31 17.55
C ASP A 29 32.95 -26.25 17.39
N VAL A 30 32.47 -26.13 16.16
CA VAL A 30 31.04 -26.14 15.85
C VAL A 30 30.40 -27.50 16.16
N ALA A 31 31.13 -28.58 15.91
CA ALA A 31 30.63 -29.93 16.26
C ALA A 31 30.52 -30.13 17.78
N ALA A 32 31.44 -29.55 18.55
CA ALA A 32 31.39 -29.56 20.02
C ALA A 32 30.23 -28.72 20.56
N ASP A 33 30.01 -27.53 20.00
CA ASP A 33 28.87 -26.67 20.39
C ASP A 33 27.52 -27.31 20.08
N VAL A 34 27.40 -27.97 18.94
CA VAL A 34 26.17 -28.72 18.58
C VAL A 34 25.95 -29.91 19.51
N ALA A 35 27.00 -30.56 19.97
CA ALA A 35 26.90 -31.66 20.94
C ALA A 35 26.44 -31.10 22.31
N ALA A 36 27.02 -30.02 22.80
CA ALA A 36 26.64 -29.37 24.04
C ALA A 36 25.16 -28.88 24.01
N MET A 37 24.72 -28.24 22.91
CA MET A 37 23.31 -27.86 22.75
C MET A 37 22.35 -29.05 22.74
N ARG A 38 22.72 -30.17 22.17
CA ARG A 38 21.89 -31.39 22.20
C ARG A 38 21.74 -31.97 23.62
N GLU A 39 22.80 -31.90 24.42
CA GLU A 39 22.78 -32.32 25.80
C GLU A 39 21.89 -31.42 26.66
N GLU A 40 21.98 -30.09 26.46
CA GLU A 40 21.11 -29.12 27.11
C GLU A 40 19.64 -29.26 26.72
N ILE A 41 19.33 -29.50 25.45
CA ILE A 41 17.97 -29.79 24.99
C ILE A 41 17.44 -31.10 25.60
N ALA A 42 18.29 -32.12 25.77
CA ALA A 42 17.88 -33.36 26.43
C ALA A 42 17.58 -33.14 27.92
N ALA A 43 18.40 -32.35 28.60
CA ALA A 43 18.17 -31.97 29.99
C ALA A 43 16.87 -31.18 30.20
N LEU A 44 16.63 -30.18 29.37
CA LEU A 44 15.39 -29.39 29.40
C LEU A 44 14.14 -30.24 29.11
N ARG A 45 14.23 -31.20 28.20
CA ARG A 45 13.12 -32.15 27.94
C ARG A 45 12.82 -33.05 29.14
N ALA A 46 13.84 -33.49 29.87
CA ALA A 46 13.66 -34.29 31.10
C ALA A 46 12.98 -33.43 32.18
N GLU A 47 13.41 -32.20 32.38
CA GLU A 47 12.81 -31.27 33.35
C GLU A 47 11.33 -30.97 33.03
N VAL A 48 11.01 -30.71 31.74
CA VAL A 48 9.62 -30.51 31.30
C VAL A 48 8.76 -31.76 31.52
N ALA A 49 9.34 -32.98 31.36
CA ALA A 49 8.62 -34.22 31.64
C ALA A 49 8.34 -34.40 33.13
N GLU A 50 9.30 -34.05 33.98
CA GLU A 50 9.15 -34.10 35.44
C GLU A 50 8.11 -33.11 35.96
N LEU A 51 8.16 -31.85 35.44
CA LEU A 51 7.15 -30.82 35.75
C LEU A 51 5.75 -31.22 35.31
N LYS A 52 5.60 -31.89 34.15
CA LYS A 52 4.31 -32.43 33.71
C LYS A 52 3.82 -33.53 34.61
N ALA A 53 4.69 -34.49 34.97
CA ALA A 53 4.34 -35.57 35.89
C ALA A 53 3.96 -35.04 37.28
N GLY A 54 4.69 -34.07 37.80
CA GLY A 54 4.36 -33.37 39.05
C GLY A 54 3.00 -32.69 39.02
N ARG A 55 2.67 -32.02 37.92
CA ARG A 55 1.37 -31.37 37.71
C ARG A 55 0.22 -32.40 37.66
N ASP A 56 0.43 -33.51 36.94
CA ASP A 56 -0.60 -34.54 36.79
C ASP A 56 -0.81 -35.32 38.11
N ALA A 57 0.25 -35.51 38.90
CA ALA A 57 0.15 -36.07 40.24
C ALA A 57 -0.54 -35.12 41.25
N ALA A 58 -0.29 -33.81 41.14
CA ALA A 58 -0.98 -32.79 41.94
C ALA A 58 -2.47 -32.68 41.55
N ALA A 59 -2.80 -32.86 40.31
CA ALA A 59 -4.18 -32.88 39.82
C ALA A 59 -4.94 -34.16 40.29
N ALA A 60 -4.24 -35.29 40.41
CA ALA A 60 -4.83 -36.55 40.90
C ALA A 60 -5.04 -36.59 42.43
N SER A 61 -4.31 -35.76 43.18
CA SER A 61 -4.38 -35.73 44.66
C SER A 61 -5.27 -34.60 45.22
N ALA A 62 -5.88 -33.76 44.34
CA ALA A 62 -6.82 -32.75 44.77
C ALA A 62 -8.15 -33.38 45.21
N PRO A 63 -8.71 -33.08 46.39
CA PRO A 63 -10.02 -33.56 46.80
C PRO A 63 -11.09 -33.04 45.81
N ALA A 64 -11.99 -33.93 45.40
CA ALA A 64 -13.08 -33.61 44.50
C ALA A 64 -13.84 -32.36 45.01
N PRO A 65 -13.97 -31.30 44.24
CA PRO A 65 -14.75 -30.14 44.66
C PRO A 65 -16.22 -30.53 44.83
N ALA A 66 -16.83 -30.06 45.93
CA ALA A 66 -18.26 -30.22 46.15
C ALA A 66 -19.03 -29.69 44.94
N PRO A 67 -20.20 -30.25 44.57
CA PRO A 67 -20.96 -29.79 43.43
C PRO A 67 -21.36 -28.33 43.64
N ALA A 68 -20.70 -27.44 42.93
CA ALA A 68 -21.12 -26.06 42.81
C ALA A 68 -22.50 -26.01 42.15
N PRO A 69 -23.37 -25.06 42.51
CA PRO A 69 -24.66 -24.88 41.81
C PRO A 69 -24.33 -24.70 40.33
N ALA A 70 -25.08 -25.40 39.48
CA ALA A 70 -24.93 -25.38 38.04
C ALA A 70 -25.05 -23.94 37.53
N SER A 71 -23.95 -23.21 37.56
CA SER A 71 -23.78 -22.05 36.70
C SER A 71 -23.83 -22.58 35.28
N ALA A 72 -24.83 -22.18 34.54
CA ALA A 72 -24.94 -22.46 33.12
C ALA A 72 -23.58 -22.26 32.49
N GLN A 73 -22.90 -23.35 32.12
CA GLN A 73 -21.77 -23.31 31.21
C GLN A 73 -22.31 -22.67 29.96
N ALA A 74 -22.06 -21.35 29.81
CA ALA A 74 -22.15 -20.72 28.52
C ALA A 74 -21.28 -21.58 27.62
N ALA A 75 -21.91 -22.35 26.74
CA ALA A 75 -21.22 -23.07 25.70
C ALA A 75 -20.24 -22.11 25.08
N SER A 76 -18.95 -22.37 25.20
CA SER A 76 -17.91 -21.56 24.56
C SER A 76 -18.17 -21.66 23.07
N ALA A 77 -18.97 -20.72 22.53
CA ALA A 77 -19.18 -20.62 21.11
C ALA A 77 -17.82 -20.51 20.47
N SER A 78 -17.50 -21.43 19.56
CA SER A 78 -16.27 -21.35 18.78
C SER A 78 -16.18 -19.95 18.20
N PRO A 79 -15.02 -19.28 18.27
CA PRO A 79 -14.88 -17.93 17.78
C PRO A 79 -15.33 -17.85 16.31
N ALA A 80 -16.10 -16.83 15.96
CA ALA A 80 -16.52 -16.63 14.59
C ALA A 80 -15.29 -16.48 13.68
N TRP A 81 -15.28 -17.20 12.57
CA TRP A 81 -14.20 -17.14 11.61
C TRP A 81 -14.51 -16.10 10.52
N LYS A 82 -13.66 -15.08 10.40
CA LYS A 82 -13.70 -14.07 9.34
C LYS A 82 -12.29 -13.85 8.78
N GLY A 83 -11.67 -14.92 8.26
CA GLY A 83 -10.27 -14.95 7.87
C GLY A 83 -9.34 -15.24 9.05
N ALA A 84 -9.70 -14.78 10.24
CA ALA A 84 -9.07 -15.08 11.52
C ALA A 84 -10.13 -15.31 12.59
N PRO A 85 -9.79 -15.98 13.72
CA PRO A 85 -10.71 -16.08 14.85
C PRO A 85 -11.07 -14.71 15.38
N GLN A 86 -12.36 -14.44 15.52
CA GLN A 86 -12.85 -13.23 16.15
C GLN A 86 -13.36 -13.57 17.54
N PHE A 87 -12.75 -12.99 18.55
CA PHE A 87 -13.18 -13.08 19.95
C PHE A 87 -14.05 -11.88 20.27
N GLU A 88 -15.24 -12.10 20.81
CA GLU A 88 -16.20 -11.05 21.12
C GLU A 88 -16.86 -11.33 22.47
N ASP A 89 -16.75 -10.39 23.39
CA ASP A 89 -17.56 -10.32 24.60
C ASP A 89 -18.54 -9.16 24.45
N ARG A 90 -19.77 -9.49 24.05
CA ARG A 90 -20.81 -8.50 23.79
C ARG A 90 -21.32 -7.81 25.04
N GLU A 91 -21.29 -8.51 26.17
CA GLU A 91 -21.77 -8.01 27.45
C GLU A 91 -20.80 -6.97 28.02
N ALA A 92 -19.50 -7.26 27.97
CA ALA A 92 -18.45 -6.32 28.34
C ALA A 92 -18.12 -5.29 27.25
N GLY A 93 -18.57 -5.48 26.01
CA GLY A 93 -18.30 -4.58 24.89
C GLY A 93 -16.88 -4.67 24.32
N PHE A 94 -16.21 -5.81 24.50
CA PHE A 94 -14.87 -6.06 23.95
C PHE A 94 -14.94 -6.90 22.68
N SER A 95 -14.06 -6.59 21.72
CA SER A 95 -13.74 -7.53 20.66
C SER A 95 -12.24 -7.49 20.33
N PHE A 96 -11.74 -8.62 19.84
CA PHE A 96 -10.38 -8.78 19.37
C PHE A 96 -10.37 -9.69 18.15
N LYS A 97 -9.72 -9.22 17.07
CA LYS A 97 -9.48 -10.00 15.86
C LYS A 97 -8.03 -9.83 15.44
N PRO A 98 -7.22 -10.91 15.38
CA PRO A 98 -5.92 -10.87 14.72
C PRO A 98 -6.07 -10.49 13.24
N LYS A 99 -5.10 -9.79 12.70
CA LYS A 99 -5.04 -9.40 11.29
C LYS A 99 -3.69 -9.75 10.71
N GLY A 100 -3.69 -10.14 9.46
CA GLY A 100 -2.47 -10.41 8.74
C GLY A 100 -2.60 -10.08 7.26
N LEU A 101 -1.46 -9.80 6.63
CA LEU A 101 -1.35 -9.63 5.18
C LEU A 101 0.04 -10.09 4.76
N VAL A 102 0.07 -11.09 3.88
CA VAL A 102 1.28 -11.51 3.17
C VAL A 102 1.09 -11.21 1.71
N GLN A 103 1.99 -10.42 1.12
CA GLN A 103 2.05 -10.16 -0.32
C GLN A 103 3.46 -10.43 -0.82
N PHE A 104 3.56 -11.30 -1.80
CA PHE A 104 4.79 -11.62 -2.49
C PHE A 104 4.63 -11.29 -3.97
N ASP A 105 5.54 -10.47 -4.50
CA ASP A 105 5.56 -10.05 -5.90
C ASP A 105 6.76 -10.65 -6.62
N ALA A 106 6.56 -11.08 -7.86
CA ALA A 106 7.61 -11.43 -8.80
C ALA A 106 7.26 -10.82 -10.17
N GLY A 107 8.24 -10.23 -10.84
CA GLY A 107 7.93 -9.54 -12.09
C GLY A 107 9.17 -9.12 -12.88
N PHE A 108 8.89 -8.63 -14.06
CA PHE A 108 9.85 -8.12 -15.02
C PHE A 108 9.54 -6.66 -15.34
N VAL A 109 10.58 -5.84 -15.39
CA VAL A 109 10.51 -4.46 -15.88
C VAL A 109 11.48 -4.31 -17.04
N GLY A 110 10.98 -3.91 -18.19
CA GLY A 110 11.76 -3.73 -19.40
C GLY A 110 12.85 -2.68 -19.22
N ILE A 111 13.91 -2.83 -20.00
CA ILE A 111 15.04 -1.87 -20.03
C ILE A 111 14.75 -0.92 -21.18
N PRO A 112 14.72 0.42 -20.93
CA PRO A 112 14.67 1.41 -22.01
C PRO A 112 15.83 1.23 -22.99
N GLY A 113 15.69 1.80 -24.21
CA GLY A 113 16.71 1.67 -25.24
C GLY A 113 18.12 2.12 -24.81
N PRO A 114 19.15 1.66 -25.53
CA PRO A 114 20.56 1.92 -25.16
C PRO A 114 20.92 3.41 -25.16
N GLU A 115 20.19 4.25 -25.86
CA GLU A 115 20.32 5.70 -25.85
C GLU A 115 20.06 6.34 -24.48
N LEU A 116 19.34 5.63 -23.60
CA LEU A 116 19.06 6.05 -22.23
C LEU A 116 19.94 5.32 -21.21
N SER A 117 20.79 4.39 -21.66
CA SER A 117 21.70 3.64 -20.81
C SER A 117 22.97 4.43 -20.51
N GLY A 118 23.49 4.29 -19.31
CA GLY A 118 24.77 4.87 -18.91
C GLY A 118 24.66 6.23 -18.20
N THR A 119 25.69 7.06 -18.37
CA THR A 119 25.88 8.33 -17.63
C THR A 119 24.85 9.42 -18.01
N VAL A 120 24.17 9.24 -19.11
CA VAL A 120 23.20 10.20 -19.64
C VAL A 120 21.85 9.97 -18.95
N GLY A 121 21.39 10.97 -18.28
CA GLY A 121 20.12 10.91 -17.56
C GLY A 121 20.20 10.21 -16.19
N GLY A 122 21.31 9.56 -15.83
CA GLY A 122 21.52 8.95 -14.52
C GLY A 122 20.47 7.88 -14.14
N LEU A 123 19.88 7.22 -15.14
CA LEU A 123 19.03 6.06 -14.92
C LEU A 123 19.93 4.89 -14.52
N ASN A 124 19.66 4.34 -13.35
CA ASN A 124 20.36 3.16 -12.86
C ASN A 124 19.55 1.92 -13.25
N TYR A 125 20.06 1.12 -14.18
CA TYR A 125 19.39 -0.09 -14.66
C TYR A 125 19.58 -1.31 -13.75
N ASN A 126 20.29 -1.19 -12.64
CA ASN A 126 20.64 -2.33 -11.78
C ASN A 126 19.40 -3.05 -11.21
N ASN A 127 18.25 -2.37 -11.15
CA ASN A 127 17.02 -2.91 -10.60
C ASN A 127 15.94 -3.12 -11.68
N LEU A 128 16.31 -3.21 -12.95
CA LEU A 128 15.45 -3.57 -14.06
C LEU A 128 15.63 -5.04 -14.45
N GLY A 129 14.75 -5.58 -15.26
CA GLY A 129 14.70 -7.00 -15.58
C GLY A 129 13.83 -7.78 -14.59
N TRP A 130 14.20 -9.02 -14.32
CA TRP A 130 13.46 -9.90 -13.40
C TRP A 130 13.85 -9.62 -11.95
N ASN A 131 12.83 -9.38 -11.13
CA ASN A 131 12.97 -9.18 -9.69
C ASN A 131 11.81 -9.82 -8.92
N SER A 132 12.04 -10.07 -7.64
CA SER A 132 11.01 -10.48 -6.70
C SER A 132 11.12 -9.69 -5.39
N ARG A 133 9.99 -9.55 -4.70
CA ARG A 133 9.95 -8.78 -3.44
C ARG A 133 8.88 -9.31 -2.51
N ALA A 134 9.21 -9.47 -1.23
CA ALA A 134 8.20 -9.51 -0.18
C ALA A 134 7.60 -8.09 -0.08
N ARG A 135 6.43 -7.90 -0.68
CA ARG A 135 5.84 -6.56 -0.81
C ARG A 135 5.28 -6.06 0.52
N ARG A 136 4.60 -6.95 1.24
CA ARG A 136 4.06 -6.71 2.58
C ARG A 136 4.05 -7.98 3.41
N LEU A 137 4.46 -7.85 4.67
CA LEU A 137 4.35 -8.85 5.72
C LEU A 137 3.75 -8.15 6.94
N VAL A 138 2.43 -7.99 6.95
CA VAL A 138 1.75 -7.21 8.00
C VAL A 138 1.12 -8.15 9.01
N LEU A 139 1.35 -7.86 10.27
CA LEU A 139 0.67 -8.48 11.41
C LEU A 139 0.07 -7.40 12.30
N GLY A 140 -1.08 -7.69 12.89
CA GLY A 140 -1.77 -6.74 13.72
C GLY A 140 -3.00 -7.29 14.41
N ALA A 141 -3.77 -6.39 14.96
CA ALA A 141 -5.06 -6.70 15.56
C ALA A 141 -6.00 -5.49 15.48
N GLU A 142 -7.29 -5.78 15.40
CA GLU A 142 -8.35 -4.78 15.50
C GLU A 142 -9.42 -5.22 16.49
N GLY A 143 -10.15 -4.27 17.03
CA GLY A 143 -11.23 -4.60 17.92
C GLY A 143 -11.96 -3.39 18.48
N ALA A 144 -12.91 -3.69 19.36
CA ALA A 144 -13.66 -2.70 20.12
C ALA A 144 -13.30 -2.76 21.60
N LEU A 145 -13.45 -1.63 22.27
CA LEU A 145 -13.36 -1.46 23.71
C LEU A 145 -14.69 -0.87 24.22
N PRO A 146 -15.02 -1.05 25.50
CA PRO A 146 -16.25 -0.49 26.08
C PRO A 146 -16.36 1.02 25.88
N GLY A 147 -17.59 1.51 25.79
CA GLY A 147 -17.88 2.93 25.69
C GLY A 147 -17.81 3.51 24.27
N GLY A 148 -17.70 2.70 23.24
CA GLY A 148 -17.68 3.15 21.84
C GLY A 148 -16.27 3.42 21.30
N PHE A 149 -15.24 2.94 21.98
CA PHE A 149 -13.87 2.96 21.47
C PHE A 149 -13.58 1.79 20.55
N GLY A 150 -12.73 2.01 19.56
CA GLY A 150 -12.20 0.98 18.69
C GLY A 150 -10.70 1.18 18.49
N TYR A 151 -9.99 0.13 18.17
CA TYR A 151 -8.56 0.19 17.88
C TYR A 151 -8.20 -0.64 16.65
N ASN A 152 -7.14 -0.24 15.97
CA ASN A 152 -6.46 -1.01 14.94
C ASN A 152 -4.96 -0.77 15.07
N VAL A 153 -4.18 -1.85 15.14
CA VAL A 153 -2.72 -1.81 15.28
C VAL A 153 -2.14 -2.78 14.27
N GLU A 154 -1.33 -2.28 13.34
CA GLU A 154 -0.70 -3.09 12.30
C GLU A 154 0.77 -2.67 12.12
N PHE A 155 1.65 -3.67 11.99
CA PHE A 155 3.08 -3.50 11.72
C PHE A 155 3.47 -4.26 10.47
N ASN A 156 4.32 -3.69 9.62
CA ASN A 156 4.84 -4.31 8.41
C ASN A 156 6.31 -4.68 8.61
N PHE A 157 6.63 -5.95 8.42
CA PHE A 157 7.96 -6.54 8.61
C PHE A 157 8.68 -6.78 7.27
N ALA A 158 8.16 -6.29 6.15
CA ALA A 158 8.79 -6.45 4.87
C ALA A 158 10.10 -5.64 4.78
N GLN A 159 11.04 -6.13 3.96
CA GLN A 159 12.27 -5.41 3.60
C GLN A 159 13.27 -5.17 4.74
N GLY A 160 13.22 -5.99 5.80
CA GLY A 160 14.23 -5.98 6.88
C GLY A 160 14.09 -4.84 7.89
N ALA A 161 13.03 -4.05 7.82
CA ALA A 161 12.68 -3.03 8.79
C ALA A 161 11.26 -3.26 9.33
N VAL A 162 10.95 -2.68 10.49
CA VAL A 162 9.59 -2.65 11.02
C VAL A 162 9.01 -1.28 10.70
N ASP A 163 8.02 -1.27 9.80
CA ASP A 163 7.25 -0.07 9.48
C ASP A 163 5.93 -0.07 10.24
N TYR A 164 5.52 1.10 10.68
CA TYR A 164 4.23 1.30 11.34
C TYR A 164 3.15 1.53 10.28
N GLU A 165 2.21 0.58 10.20
CA GLU A 165 1.00 0.71 9.39
C GLU A 165 -0.07 1.50 10.18
N ASP A 166 -1.34 1.14 10.11
CA ASP A 166 -2.36 1.83 10.89
C ASP A 166 -2.22 1.50 12.38
N ILE A 167 -1.98 2.52 13.22
CA ILE A 167 -2.00 2.44 14.68
C ILE A 167 -2.93 3.53 15.17
N VAL A 168 -4.20 3.18 15.34
CA VAL A 168 -5.26 4.14 15.61
C VAL A 168 -6.14 3.75 16.78
N LEU A 169 -6.60 4.76 17.50
CA LEU A 169 -7.73 4.70 18.40
C LEU A 169 -8.88 5.49 17.78
N THR A 170 -10.06 4.92 17.77
CA THR A 170 -11.27 5.55 17.30
C THR A 170 -12.28 5.67 18.41
N TYR A 171 -13.14 6.68 18.35
CA TYR A 171 -14.27 6.84 19.24
C TYR A 171 -15.51 7.23 18.45
N GLN A 172 -16.57 6.44 18.61
CA GLN A 172 -17.88 6.71 18.05
C GLN A 172 -18.97 6.15 18.96
N ARG A 173 -19.87 7.00 19.42
CA ARG A 173 -21.05 6.52 20.15
C ARG A 173 -21.98 5.74 19.21
N PRO A 174 -22.67 4.71 19.71
CA PRO A 174 -23.67 3.99 18.92
C PRO A 174 -24.68 4.95 18.26
N LYS A 175 -24.90 4.77 16.96
CA LYS A 175 -25.77 5.61 16.12
C LYS A 175 -25.35 7.07 15.98
N SER A 176 -24.21 7.46 16.51
CA SER A 176 -23.68 8.81 16.31
C SER A 176 -23.12 8.95 14.91
N PRO A 177 -23.41 10.04 14.19
CA PRO A 177 -22.73 10.32 12.92
C PRO A 177 -21.29 10.82 13.13
N VAL A 178 -20.89 11.15 14.35
CA VAL A 178 -19.57 11.70 14.65
C VAL A 178 -18.62 10.60 15.08
N ARG A 179 -17.49 10.46 14.37
CA ARG A 179 -16.38 9.58 14.70
C ARG A 179 -15.10 10.39 14.85
N LEU A 180 -14.37 10.14 15.92
CA LEU A 180 -13.03 10.67 16.17
C LEU A 180 -12.01 9.57 15.88
N THR A 181 -10.86 9.94 15.32
CA THR A 181 -9.73 9.06 15.07
C THR A 181 -8.44 9.77 15.47
N ILE A 182 -7.61 9.12 16.26
CA ILE A 182 -6.26 9.59 16.61
C ILE A 182 -5.26 8.46 16.40
N GLY A 183 -4.05 8.79 15.99
CA GLY A 183 -2.98 7.83 15.80
C GLY A 183 -2.25 8.01 14.48
N ASN A 184 -1.62 6.93 14.02
CA ASN A 184 -0.88 6.87 12.76
C ASN A 184 -1.77 6.27 11.67
N PHE A 185 -2.15 7.08 10.68
CA PHE A 185 -2.98 6.64 9.57
C PHE A 185 -2.78 7.51 8.32
N TYR A 186 -3.32 7.09 7.19
CA TYR A 186 -3.23 7.89 5.97
C TYR A 186 -3.89 9.25 6.13
N PRO A 187 -3.20 10.35 5.79
CA PRO A 187 -3.84 11.64 5.61
C PRO A 187 -4.98 11.52 4.60
N LEU A 188 -6.06 12.24 4.86
CA LEU A 188 -7.28 12.17 4.07
C LEU A 188 -7.00 12.59 2.62
N SER A 189 -7.16 11.66 1.71
CA SER A 189 -6.86 11.83 0.30
C SER A 189 -7.92 11.13 -0.56
N SER A 190 -7.54 10.61 -1.67
CA SER A 190 -8.34 10.05 -2.75
C SER A 190 -8.99 8.69 -2.43
N LEU A 191 -9.95 8.27 -3.24
CA LEU A 191 -10.56 6.93 -3.20
C LEU A 191 -9.49 5.83 -3.28
N GLU A 192 -8.53 5.96 -4.21
CA GLU A 192 -7.46 4.99 -4.42
C GLU A 192 -6.52 4.90 -3.21
N THR A 193 -6.15 6.04 -2.61
CA THR A 193 -5.31 6.07 -1.41
C THR A 193 -6.01 5.48 -0.19
N MET A 194 -7.29 5.82 0.01
CA MET A 194 -8.07 5.37 1.16
C MET A 194 -8.53 3.92 1.04
N THR A 195 -8.53 3.34 -0.16
CA THR A 195 -8.78 1.91 -0.37
C THR A 195 -7.61 1.09 0.18
N SER A 196 -7.93 0.04 0.93
CA SER A 196 -6.91 -0.88 1.46
C SER A 196 -6.07 -1.49 0.33
N SER A 197 -4.76 -1.58 0.54
CA SER A 197 -3.85 -2.25 -0.40
C SER A 197 -4.14 -3.74 -0.60
N ARG A 198 -4.96 -4.34 0.25
CA ARG A 198 -5.49 -5.71 0.10
C ARG A 198 -6.49 -5.81 -1.06
N LEU A 199 -7.08 -4.68 -1.47
CA LEU A 199 -8.31 -4.63 -2.28
C LEU A 199 -8.18 -3.79 -3.56
N THR A 200 -6.99 -3.30 -3.90
CA THR A 200 -6.74 -2.54 -5.12
C THR A 200 -6.98 -3.39 -6.37
N SER A 201 -7.46 -2.78 -7.45
CA SER A 201 -7.68 -3.44 -8.74
C SER A 201 -6.36 -3.79 -9.45
N PHE A 202 -5.28 -3.08 -9.12
CA PHE A 202 -3.94 -3.22 -9.69
C PHE A 202 -2.93 -3.55 -8.59
N LEU A 203 -1.75 -4.04 -8.96
CA LEU A 203 -0.68 -4.36 -8.02
C LEU A 203 -0.29 -3.14 -7.20
N GLU A 204 -0.22 -1.98 -7.86
CA GLU A 204 0.03 -0.71 -7.19
C GLU A 204 -1.11 0.27 -7.48
N ARG A 205 -1.24 1.26 -6.62
CA ARG A 205 -2.20 2.34 -6.79
C ARG A 205 -1.80 3.23 -7.98
N ALA A 206 -2.74 4.06 -8.43
CA ALA A 206 -2.50 5.05 -9.48
C ALA A 206 -1.27 5.93 -9.20
N ALA A 207 -0.59 6.37 -10.26
CA ALA A 207 0.73 7.02 -10.20
C ALA A 207 0.78 8.23 -9.26
N PHE A 208 -0.32 8.98 -9.13
CA PHE A 208 -0.37 10.13 -8.23
C PHE A 208 -0.22 9.73 -6.75
N THR A 209 -0.59 8.50 -6.37
CA THR A 209 -0.44 8.06 -4.98
C THR A 209 1.04 7.85 -4.62
N ASP A 210 1.86 7.40 -5.57
CA ASP A 210 3.32 7.30 -5.41
C ASP A 210 3.98 8.69 -5.54
N ALA A 211 3.47 9.53 -6.44
CA ALA A 211 4.05 10.85 -6.70
C ALA A 211 3.67 11.90 -5.65
N PHE A 212 2.38 12.05 -5.33
CA PHE A 212 1.86 13.13 -4.48
C PHE A 212 1.55 12.68 -3.07
N GLY A 213 1.37 11.36 -2.87
CA GLY A 213 0.94 10.80 -1.61
C GLY A 213 2.01 10.89 -0.51
N TYR A 214 1.55 11.04 0.72
CA TYR A 214 2.32 10.71 1.89
C TYR A 214 1.92 9.32 2.40
N ASN A 215 2.87 8.64 3.01
CA ASN A 215 2.57 7.50 3.86
C ASN A 215 1.77 7.95 5.09
N ARG A 216 1.47 7.02 5.97
CA ARG A 216 0.80 7.29 7.23
C ARG A 216 1.50 8.35 8.04
N ARG A 217 0.70 9.14 8.75
CA ARG A 217 1.16 10.24 9.59
C ARG A 217 0.46 10.19 10.95
N LEU A 218 1.17 10.58 11.98
CA LEU A 218 0.57 10.78 13.29
C LEU A 218 -0.38 11.97 13.21
N GLY A 219 -1.65 11.77 13.56
CA GLY A 219 -2.64 12.84 13.46
C GLY A 219 -3.93 12.57 14.22
N ALA A 220 -4.84 13.51 14.07
CA ALA A 220 -6.19 13.44 14.59
C ALA A 220 -7.18 13.89 13.52
N ALA A 221 -8.32 13.20 13.43
CA ALA A 221 -9.39 13.52 12.50
C ALA A 221 -10.76 13.38 13.14
N VAL A 222 -11.68 14.21 12.66
CA VAL A 222 -13.11 14.12 12.96
C VAL A 222 -13.86 13.81 11.67
N ALA A 223 -14.78 12.86 11.73
CA ALA A 223 -15.60 12.46 10.61
C ALA A 223 -17.09 12.58 10.94
N LEU A 224 -17.86 13.10 10.00
CA LEU A 224 -19.29 12.94 9.93
C LEU A 224 -19.59 11.82 8.95
N VAL A 225 -20.22 10.75 9.41
CA VAL A 225 -20.52 9.55 8.61
C VAL A 225 -22.01 9.24 8.70
N ASP A 226 -22.54 8.68 7.63
CA ASP A 226 -23.87 8.07 7.69
C ASP A 226 -23.77 6.75 8.46
N PRO A 227 -24.44 6.61 9.61
CA PRO A 227 -24.28 5.41 10.44
C PRO A 227 -24.96 4.16 9.86
N ASP A 228 -25.90 4.32 8.93
CA ASP A 228 -26.81 3.25 8.50
C ASP A 228 -26.58 2.77 7.06
N LYS A 229 -26.28 3.69 6.14
CA LYS A 229 -26.33 3.41 4.69
C LYS A 229 -25.02 3.71 3.95
N ASP A 230 -23.98 4.16 4.63
CA ASP A 230 -22.74 4.62 3.98
C ASP A 230 -22.97 5.67 2.85
N LEU A 231 -24.01 6.51 3.01
CA LEU A 231 -24.43 7.45 1.99
C LEU A 231 -23.44 8.61 1.85
N TYR A 232 -22.88 9.08 2.96
CA TYR A 232 -21.92 10.17 2.97
C TYR A 232 -20.83 10.01 4.03
N THR A 233 -19.69 10.58 3.75
CA THR A 233 -18.65 10.87 4.74
C THR A 233 -18.11 12.28 4.53
N LEU A 234 -17.83 12.99 5.61
CA LEU A 234 -17.06 14.24 5.58
C LEU A 234 -16.04 14.16 6.70
N THR A 235 -14.79 14.15 6.36
CA THR A 235 -13.69 13.98 7.34
C THR A 235 -12.71 15.12 7.21
N ALA A 236 -12.32 15.70 8.34
CA ALA A 236 -11.25 16.68 8.42
C ALA A 236 -10.22 16.25 9.46
N GLY A 237 -8.96 16.53 9.21
CA GLY A 237 -7.87 16.10 10.09
C GLY A 237 -6.62 16.96 10.01
N LEU A 238 -5.85 16.92 11.07
CA LEU A 238 -4.53 17.51 11.19
C LEU A 238 -3.51 16.40 11.44
N PHE A 239 -2.38 16.48 10.73
CA PHE A 239 -1.35 15.46 10.73
C PHE A 239 0.02 16.11 10.88
N GLY A 240 0.89 15.46 11.63
CA GLY A 240 2.30 15.79 11.75
C GLY A 240 3.13 14.94 10.81
N GLN A 241 4.24 14.42 11.32
CA GLN A 241 5.14 13.51 10.61
C GLN A 241 4.84 12.04 10.89
N GLU A 242 5.73 11.18 10.42
CA GLU A 242 5.71 9.75 10.70
C GLU A 242 5.86 9.51 12.20
N ILE A 243 5.23 8.44 12.70
CA ILE A 243 5.17 8.12 14.14
C ILE A 243 6.56 8.00 14.81
N ASN A 244 7.59 7.63 14.04
CA ASN A 244 8.97 7.50 14.51
C ASN A 244 9.73 8.81 14.58
N ASN A 245 9.17 9.91 14.12
CA ASN A 245 9.85 11.18 14.04
C ASN A 245 9.25 12.17 15.02
N ALA A 246 9.82 12.22 16.22
CA ALA A 246 9.31 12.99 17.34
C ALA A 246 9.75 14.47 17.39
N GLY A 247 10.39 14.97 16.34
CA GLY A 247 10.92 16.34 16.31
C GLY A 247 9.87 17.41 16.05
N PHE A 248 8.98 17.70 16.97
CA PHE A 248 7.85 18.64 16.80
C PHE A 248 8.24 20.08 16.43
N ASN A 249 9.44 20.53 16.77
CA ASN A 249 9.87 21.92 16.51
C ASN A 249 10.27 22.20 15.06
N ARG A 250 10.54 21.16 14.27
CA ARG A 250 11.08 21.24 12.90
C ARG A 250 10.26 20.45 11.89
N THR A 251 9.19 19.82 12.36
CA THR A 251 8.34 18.98 11.54
C THR A 251 7.43 19.82 10.65
N GLY A 252 7.23 19.35 9.43
CA GLY A 252 6.11 19.79 8.63
C GLY A 252 4.77 19.30 9.22
N TRP A 253 3.69 19.89 8.78
CA TRP A 253 2.34 19.48 9.15
C TRP A 253 1.42 19.51 7.95
N GLN A 254 0.29 18.88 8.08
CA GLN A 254 -0.71 18.79 7.04
C GLN A 254 -2.11 18.96 7.62
N ALA A 255 -2.93 19.78 6.97
CA ALA A 255 -4.38 19.77 7.14
C ALA A 255 -5.02 19.12 5.92
N SER A 256 -6.00 18.25 6.15
CA SER A 256 -6.70 17.56 5.05
C SER A 256 -8.19 17.50 5.31
N VAL A 257 -8.97 17.59 4.24
CA VAL A 257 -10.40 17.37 4.25
C VAL A 257 -10.79 16.48 3.07
N ARG A 258 -11.69 15.52 3.29
CA ARG A 258 -12.26 14.67 2.25
C ARG A 258 -13.75 14.48 2.49
N GLY A 259 -14.56 14.72 1.46
CA GLY A 259 -15.97 14.47 1.45
C GLY A 259 -16.34 13.41 0.41
N THR A 260 -17.28 12.52 0.73
CA THR A 260 -17.82 11.53 -0.22
C THR A 260 -19.32 11.49 -0.15
N PHE A 261 -19.96 11.22 -1.28
CA PHE A 261 -21.41 11.00 -1.39
C PHE A 261 -21.66 9.81 -2.31
N ALA A 262 -22.38 8.80 -1.80
CA ALA A 262 -22.54 7.53 -2.46
C ALA A 262 -24.00 7.10 -2.56
N PRO A 263 -24.82 7.77 -3.41
CA PRO A 263 -26.20 7.41 -3.63
C PRO A 263 -26.34 6.13 -4.45
N THR A 264 -27.44 5.42 -4.27
CA THR A 264 -27.87 4.34 -5.16
C THR A 264 -28.98 4.84 -6.05
N VAL A 265 -28.79 4.76 -7.38
CA VAL A 265 -29.76 5.19 -8.39
C VAL A 265 -30.11 3.96 -9.23
N GLY A 266 -31.33 3.44 -9.06
CA GLY A 266 -31.69 2.13 -9.60
C GLY A 266 -30.77 1.03 -9.06
N ASP A 267 -30.13 0.28 -9.94
CA ASP A 267 -29.19 -0.80 -9.58
C ASP A 267 -27.72 -0.31 -9.48
N VAL A 268 -27.48 0.98 -9.62
CA VAL A 268 -26.12 1.55 -9.67
C VAL A 268 -25.81 2.24 -8.34
N ARG A 269 -24.78 1.78 -7.63
CA ARG A 269 -24.16 2.50 -6.52
C ARG A 269 -23.14 3.48 -7.09
N LEU A 270 -23.35 4.76 -6.86
CA LEU A 270 -22.40 5.81 -7.26
C LEU A 270 -21.45 6.14 -6.10
N HIS A 271 -20.29 6.66 -6.45
CA HIS A 271 -19.36 7.32 -5.54
C HIS A 271 -18.94 8.65 -6.16
N LEU A 272 -19.17 9.73 -5.44
CA LEU A 272 -18.68 11.07 -5.76
C LEU A 272 -17.86 11.54 -4.57
N GLY A 273 -16.66 12.02 -4.83
CA GLY A 273 -15.76 12.48 -3.77
C GLY A 273 -14.94 13.68 -4.19
N ALA A 274 -14.48 14.41 -3.18
CA ALA A 274 -13.53 15.49 -3.33
C ALA A 274 -12.63 15.55 -2.09
N ASN A 275 -11.38 15.97 -2.30
CA ASN A 275 -10.42 16.14 -1.23
C ASN A 275 -9.58 17.41 -1.43
N PHE A 276 -9.08 17.95 -0.33
CA PHE A 276 -8.12 19.02 -0.32
C PHE A 276 -7.10 18.78 0.79
N GLN A 277 -5.83 19.06 0.49
CA GLN A 277 -4.72 18.90 1.41
C GLN A 277 -3.85 20.16 1.36
N HIS A 278 -3.54 20.71 2.51
CA HIS A 278 -2.56 21.77 2.71
C HIS A 278 -1.38 21.20 3.47
N ARG A 279 -0.18 21.19 2.89
CA ARG A 279 1.01 20.56 3.46
C ARG A 279 2.12 21.59 3.60
N VAL A 280 2.71 21.65 4.79
CA VAL A 280 3.84 22.53 5.10
C VAL A 280 5.10 21.67 5.19
N ALA A 281 6.13 22.04 4.43
CA ALA A 281 7.40 21.33 4.41
C ALA A 281 8.14 21.44 5.76
N GLN A 282 9.03 20.51 6.02
CA GLN A 282 9.90 20.55 7.20
C GLN A 282 10.79 21.79 7.19
N ARG A 283 10.93 22.43 8.33
CA ARG A 283 11.77 23.63 8.48
C ARG A 283 13.22 23.40 8.07
N ASP A 284 13.75 22.22 8.35
CA ASP A 284 15.16 21.90 8.12
C ASP A 284 15.43 21.44 6.68
N ALA A 285 14.41 21.00 5.95
CA ALA A 285 14.55 20.51 4.61
C ALA A 285 14.00 21.46 3.56
N ARG A 286 12.92 22.23 3.83
CA ARG A 286 12.24 23.17 2.92
C ARG A 286 12.30 22.77 1.44
N ASN A 287 12.05 21.53 1.20
CA ASN A 287 12.00 20.96 -0.14
C ASN A 287 10.87 19.96 -0.26
N VAL A 288 10.46 19.75 -1.50
CA VAL A 288 9.50 18.71 -1.91
C VAL A 288 10.06 17.98 -3.11
N GLN A 289 9.65 16.73 -3.30
CA GLN A 289 10.02 15.93 -4.46
C GLN A 289 8.84 15.07 -4.86
N TYR A 290 8.57 14.99 -6.15
CA TYR A 290 7.49 14.21 -6.72
C TYR A 290 8.05 13.23 -7.75
N ARG A 291 7.73 11.93 -7.60
CA ARG A 291 8.28 10.88 -8.42
C ARG A 291 7.39 9.63 -8.39
N ALA A 292 7.36 8.86 -9.47
CA ALA A 292 6.58 7.64 -9.55
C ALA A 292 7.36 6.46 -10.14
N ARG A 293 6.99 5.25 -9.72
CA ARG A 293 7.46 3.98 -10.27
C ARG A 293 6.68 3.59 -11.53
N PRO A 294 7.23 2.65 -12.32
CA PRO A 294 6.54 2.13 -13.51
C PRO A 294 5.49 1.06 -13.13
N PHE A 295 4.43 1.45 -12.40
CA PHE A 295 3.26 0.63 -12.05
C PHE A 295 3.55 -0.66 -11.27
N THR A 296 4.75 -0.83 -10.73
CA THR A 296 5.16 -1.98 -9.92
C THR A 296 6.20 -1.59 -8.89
N GLN A 297 6.25 -2.33 -7.79
CA GLN A 297 7.23 -2.16 -6.73
C GLN A 297 8.38 -3.19 -6.80
N VAL A 298 8.45 -4.03 -7.83
CA VAL A 298 9.61 -4.94 -8.01
C VAL A 298 10.89 -4.21 -8.39
N THR A 299 10.78 -2.92 -8.74
CA THR A 299 11.92 -2.01 -8.96
C THR A 299 11.79 -0.75 -8.11
N ASP A 300 12.92 -0.15 -7.76
CA ASP A 300 12.97 1.19 -7.16
C ASP A 300 13.24 2.29 -8.18
N GLN A 301 13.37 1.94 -9.46
CA GLN A 301 13.59 2.89 -10.54
C GLN A 301 12.42 3.87 -10.66
N ARG A 302 12.75 5.14 -10.88
CA ARG A 302 11.82 6.23 -11.18
C ARG A 302 12.14 6.76 -12.58
N PHE A 303 11.15 6.70 -13.47
CA PHE A 303 11.30 7.27 -14.82
C PHE A 303 10.77 8.71 -14.87
N VAL A 304 9.96 9.09 -13.89
CA VAL A 304 9.51 10.46 -13.67
C VAL A 304 9.89 10.91 -12.26
N ASP A 305 10.56 12.07 -12.17
CA ASP A 305 11.09 12.64 -10.92
C ASP A 305 11.43 14.12 -11.11
N THR A 306 10.85 14.99 -10.29
CA THR A 306 11.12 16.43 -10.30
C THR A 306 12.50 16.79 -9.78
N SER A 307 13.22 15.86 -9.14
CA SER A 307 14.28 16.18 -8.20
C SER A 307 13.77 17.04 -7.04
N LEU A 308 14.66 17.48 -6.14
CA LEU A 308 14.26 18.32 -5.01
C LEU A 308 13.92 19.74 -5.49
N ILE A 309 12.75 20.23 -5.09
CA ILE A 309 12.29 21.60 -5.34
C ILE A 309 12.32 22.34 -4.01
N ALA A 310 12.99 23.48 -3.96
CA ALA A 310 12.95 24.35 -2.79
C ALA A 310 11.53 24.91 -2.60
N ALA A 311 10.88 24.58 -1.49
CA ALA A 311 9.48 24.89 -1.25
C ALA A 311 9.15 25.05 0.23
N ASP A 312 8.17 25.86 0.54
CA ASP A 312 7.55 25.96 1.87
C ASP A 312 6.46 24.89 2.07
N GLY A 313 6.07 24.18 1.01
CA GLY A 313 5.05 23.13 1.02
C GLY A 313 4.27 23.06 -0.28
N ASP A 314 3.12 22.44 -0.25
CA ASP A 314 2.23 22.33 -1.39
C ASP A 314 0.75 22.25 -0.98
N ASP A 315 -0.13 22.41 -1.96
CA ASP A 315 -1.56 22.25 -1.85
C ASP A 315 -2.04 21.24 -2.91
N ILE A 316 -2.94 20.32 -2.54
CA ILE A 316 -3.51 19.34 -3.46
C ILE A 316 -5.04 19.43 -3.41
N ALA A 317 -5.67 19.47 -4.58
CA ALA A 317 -7.09 19.29 -4.73
C ALA A 317 -7.37 18.07 -5.61
N GLY A 318 -8.33 17.24 -5.23
CA GLY A 318 -8.72 16.03 -5.94
C GLY A 318 -10.21 15.86 -6.07
N LEU A 319 -10.62 15.24 -7.19
CA LEU A 319 -11.98 14.80 -7.47
C LEU A 319 -11.99 13.29 -7.67
N GLU A 320 -13.07 12.65 -7.23
CA GLU A 320 -13.24 11.20 -7.23
C GLU A 320 -14.61 10.85 -7.84
N PHE A 321 -14.62 9.85 -8.69
CA PHE A 321 -15.80 9.25 -9.25
C PHE A 321 -15.72 7.73 -9.21
N GLY A 322 -16.82 7.06 -8.91
CA GLY A 322 -16.95 5.63 -9.01
C GLY A 322 -18.38 5.20 -9.25
N ALA A 323 -18.57 4.04 -9.86
CA ALA A 323 -19.87 3.41 -9.99
C ALA A 323 -19.73 1.89 -9.94
N ILE A 324 -20.69 1.25 -9.29
CA ILE A 324 -20.82 -0.21 -9.21
C ILE A 324 -22.19 -0.58 -9.76
N MET A 325 -22.20 -1.44 -10.78
CA MET A 325 -23.41 -1.99 -11.36
C MET A 325 -23.27 -3.50 -11.50
N LYS A 326 -23.82 -4.26 -10.57
CA LYS A 326 -23.68 -5.71 -10.50
C LYS A 326 -22.20 -6.11 -10.54
N SER A 327 -21.78 -6.89 -11.54
CA SER A 327 -20.39 -7.35 -11.70
C SER A 327 -19.46 -6.32 -12.35
N PHE A 328 -19.98 -5.18 -12.78
CA PHE A 328 -19.22 -4.13 -13.45
C PHE A 328 -18.92 -2.98 -12.47
N HIS A 329 -17.75 -2.42 -12.53
CA HIS A 329 -17.41 -1.20 -11.81
C HIS A 329 -16.47 -0.31 -12.61
N VAL A 330 -16.53 0.97 -12.32
CA VAL A 330 -15.62 1.99 -12.84
C VAL A 330 -15.13 2.87 -11.71
N ALA A 331 -13.95 3.42 -11.87
CA ALA A 331 -13.44 4.52 -11.04
C ALA A 331 -12.64 5.49 -11.90
N ALA A 332 -12.66 6.75 -11.51
CA ALA A 332 -11.82 7.78 -12.09
C ALA A 332 -11.49 8.82 -11.02
N GLU A 333 -10.26 9.28 -11.00
CA GLU A 333 -9.83 10.35 -10.12
C GLU A 333 -8.92 11.33 -10.87
N ALA A 334 -8.95 12.59 -10.47
CA ALA A 334 -8.04 13.61 -10.96
C ALA A 334 -7.49 14.42 -9.78
N GLN A 335 -6.21 14.77 -9.86
CA GLN A 335 -5.50 15.51 -8.82
C GLN A 335 -4.72 16.65 -9.45
N GLN A 336 -4.82 17.83 -8.84
CA GLN A 336 -4.00 19.00 -9.12
C GLN A 336 -3.18 19.33 -7.88
N LEU A 337 -1.89 19.46 -8.05
CA LEU A 337 -0.94 19.87 -7.01
C LEU A 337 -0.34 21.22 -7.37
N TRP A 338 -0.22 22.12 -6.40
CA TRP A 338 0.47 23.39 -6.50
C TRP A 338 1.57 23.44 -5.44
N VAL A 339 2.81 23.63 -5.87
CA VAL A 339 3.94 23.82 -4.98
C VAL A 339 3.97 25.27 -4.54
N ARG A 340 4.06 25.51 -3.25
CA ARG A 340 4.42 26.84 -2.72
C ARG A 340 5.92 26.96 -2.70
N GLY A 341 6.47 27.44 -3.82
CA GLY A 341 7.90 27.60 -4.01
C GLY A 341 8.50 28.58 -3.01
N TYR A 342 9.74 28.32 -2.65
CA TYR A 342 10.50 29.24 -1.84
C TYR A 342 10.78 30.54 -2.60
N ARG A 343 10.40 31.67 -2.02
CA ARG A 343 10.55 33.01 -2.70
C ARG A 343 11.92 33.59 -2.48
N PRO A 344 12.60 34.11 -3.53
CA PRO A 344 13.85 34.86 -3.38
C PRO A 344 13.66 36.04 -2.43
N GLY A 345 14.61 36.28 -1.55
CA GLY A 345 14.59 37.41 -0.61
C GLY A 345 14.35 37.05 0.85
N ARG A 346 13.94 35.81 1.16
CA ARG A 346 14.11 35.29 2.52
C ARG A 346 15.58 34.91 2.72
N THR A 347 16.25 35.57 3.62
CA THR A 347 17.56 35.14 4.12
C THR A 347 17.36 33.80 4.84
N PHE A 348 17.96 32.76 4.29
CA PHE A 348 18.10 31.50 5.03
C PHE A 348 19.04 31.75 6.21
N GLY A 349 18.57 31.56 7.43
CA GLY A 349 19.45 31.38 8.55
C GLY A 349 20.33 30.15 8.29
N ALA A 350 21.51 30.09 8.86
CA ALA A 350 22.45 28.97 8.73
C ALA A 350 21.85 27.59 9.10
N ASN A 351 20.67 27.56 9.70
CA ASN A 351 19.89 26.38 10.08
C ASN A 351 18.60 26.18 9.28
N ASP A 352 18.30 27.03 8.31
CA ASP A 352 17.15 26.87 7.43
C ASP A 352 17.60 26.00 6.22
N GLY A 353 17.82 24.70 6.47
CA GLY A 353 18.39 23.79 5.50
C GLY A 353 17.54 23.65 4.23
N VAL A 354 17.87 24.43 3.21
CA VAL A 354 17.52 24.08 1.83
C VAL A 354 18.64 23.19 1.31
N ALA A 355 18.57 21.94 1.69
CA ALA A 355 19.55 20.97 1.23
C ALA A 355 19.28 20.64 -0.25
N GLY A 356 19.94 21.33 -1.15
CA GLY A 356 20.11 20.92 -2.55
C GLY A 356 18.89 21.07 -3.46
N GLY A 357 17.84 21.80 -3.07
CA GLY A 357 16.67 22.02 -3.92
C GLY A 357 16.92 23.07 -5.02
N LEU A 358 16.32 22.85 -6.18
CA LEU A 358 16.27 23.85 -7.24
C LEU A 358 15.29 24.94 -6.87
N PHE A 359 15.68 26.21 -7.10
CA PHE A 359 14.82 27.36 -6.86
C PHE A 359 14.06 27.71 -8.14
N TYR A 360 12.75 27.91 -8.00
CA TYR A 360 11.89 28.37 -9.09
C TYR A 360 11.30 29.73 -8.75
N ALA A 361 11.22 30.60 -9.73
CA ALA A 361 10.68 31.95 -9.53
C ALA A 361 9.14 31.99 -9.49
N GLY A 362 8.46 30.87 -9.57
CA GLY A 362 7.00 30.75 -9.48
C GLY A 362 6.61 29.50 -8.69
N ASP A 363 5.31 29.34 -8.51
CA ASP A 363 4.72 28.18 -7.86
C ASP A 363 4.40 27.13 -8.93
N PRO A 364 5.21 26.05 -9.07
CA PRO A 364 4.96 25.04 -10.10
C PRO A 364 3.73 24.21 -9.77
N GLY A 365 3.07 23.73 -10.81
CA GLY A 365 1.88 22.90 -10.69
C GLY A 365 2.00 21.57 -11.43
N PHE A 366 1.55 20.47 -10.79
CA PHE A 366 1.58 19.12 -11.34
C PHE A 366 0.19 18.51 -11.36
N ARG A 367 -0.04 17.57 -12.26
CA ARG A 367 -1.36 16.99 -12.51
C ARG A 367 -1.29 15.49 -12.65
N SER A 368 -2.36 14.83 -12.25
CA SER A 368 -2.52 13.43 -12.54
C SER A 368 -4.00 13.06 -12.60
N ALA A 369 -4.31 12.03 -13.39
CA ALA A 369 -5.63 11.45 -13.45
C ALA A 369 -5.54 9.99 -13.85
N TYR A 370 -6.51 9.19 -13.39
CA TYR A 370 -6.72 7.86 -13.93
C TYR A 370 -8.20 7.58 -14.20
N ALA A 371 -8.44 6.60 -15.05
CA ALA A 371 -9.75 5.98 -15.24
C ALA A 371 -9.55 4.46 -15.30
N GLU A 372 -10.38 3.72 -14.58
CA GLU A 372 -10.37 2.27 -14.58
C GLU A 372 -11.76 1.69 -14.77
N VAL A 373 -11.79 0.49 -15.31
CA VAL A 373 -12.96 -0.35 -15.45
C VAL A 373 -12.62 -1.76 -15.00
N GLY A 374 -13.55 -2.42 -14.32
CA GLY A 374 -13.38 -3.80 -13.92
C GLY A 374 -14.67 -4.58 -14.04
N TYR A 375 -14.52 -5.90 -14.30
CA TYR A 375 -15.63 -6.81 -14.47
C TYR A 375 -15.34 -8.17 -13.82
N TYR A 376 -16.31 -8.67 -13.05
CA TYR A 376 -16.27 -10.01 -12.48
C TYR A 376 -16.99 -11.00 -13.39
N PHE A 377 -16.26 -11.94 -13.95
CA PHE A 377 -16.82 -12.98 -14.82
C PHE A 377 -17.66 -14.00 -14.07
N THR A 378 -17.50 -14.11 -12.78
CA THR A 378 -18.10 -15.10 -11.90
C THR A 378 -19.33 -14.57 -11.14
N GLY A 379 -19.70 -13.31 -11.38
CA GLY A 379 -20.96 -12.74 -10.89
C GLY A 379 -20.85 -11.89 -9.63
N GLU A 380 -19.67 -11.79 -9.03
CA GLU A 380 -19.43 -10.95 -7.85
C GLU A 380 -19.63 -9.46 -8.16
N SER A 381 -19.75 -8.68 -7.08
CA SER A 381 -19.80 -7.23 -7.13
C SER A 381 -18.66 -6.63 -6.30
N ARG A 382 -18.16 -5.48 -6.73
CA ARG A 382 -17.18 -4.71 -5.97
C ARG A 382 -17.75 -4.32 -4.62
N GLY A 383 -17.03 -4.55 -3.52
CA GLY A 383 -17.41 -4.07 -2.19
C GLY A 383 -17.24 -2.55 -2.07
N TYR A 384 -18.08 -1.91 -1.26
CA TYR A 384 -18.02 -0.49 -0.94
C TYR A 384 -18.43 -0.24 0.50
N LYS A 385 -17.59 0.50 1.26
CA LYS A 385 -17.87 0.84 2.65
C LYS A 385 -17.12 2.10 3.09
N GLY A 386 -17.81 3.01 3.77
CA GLY A 386 -17.19 4.18 4.38
C GLY A 386 -16.46 5.08 3.39
N GLY A 387 -17.00 5.30 2.20
CA GLY A 387 -16.43 6.18 1.19
C GLY A 387 -15.20 5.58 0.46
N ARG A 388 -15.06 4.24 0.39
CA ARG A 388 -13.95 3.55 -0.28
C ARG A 388 -14.35 2.17 -0.77
N TRP A 389 -13.52 1.60 -1.65
CA TRP A 389 -13.70 0.21 -2.06
C TRP A 389 -13.46 -0.75 -0.91
N ASP A 390 -14.27 -1.80 -0.87
CA ASP A 390 -14.20 -2.86 0.13
C ASP A 390 -14.08 -4.23 -0.53
N ARG A 391 -14.00 -5.28 0.28
CA ARG A 391 -13.85 -6.66 -0.15
C ARG A 391 -15.05 -7.13 -0.97
N PRO A 392 -14.84 -7.72 -2.14
CA PRO A 392 -15.88 -8.46 -2.83
C PRO A 392 -16.18 -9.74 -2.02
N LYS A 393 -17.43 -10.14 -1.97
CA LYS A 393 -17.80 -11.45 -1.43
C LYS A 393 -17.69 -12.49 -2.53
N VAL A 394 -16.86 -13.51 -2.33
CA VAL A 394 -16.74 -14.63 -3.26
C VAL A 394 -18.03 -15.47 -3.19
N LEU A 395 -18.72 -15.63 -4.32
CA LEU A 395 -20.02 -16.29 -4.37
C LEU A 395 -19.90 -17.82 -4.34
N HIS A 396 -18.87 -18.36 -4.99
CA HIS A 396 -18.62 -19.79 -5.12
C HIS A 396 -17.16 -20.09 -4.76
N PRO A 397 -16.80 -20.09 -3.45
CA PRO A 397 -15.42 -20.24 -3.02
C PRO A 397 -14.87 -21.65 -3.28
N PHE A 398 -13.56 -21.74 -3.47
CA PHE A 398 -12.86 -22.97 -3.85
C PHE A 398 -13.02 -24.09 -2.81
N ASN A 399 -13.03 -23.74 -1.54
CA ASN A 399 -13.24 -24.71 -0.43
C ASN A 399 -14.66 -25.28 -0.37
N GLU A 400 -15.61 -24.72 -1.12
CA GLU A 400 -16.98 -25.21 -1.27
C GLU A 400 -17.22 -25.84 -2.65
N GLY A 401 -16.15 -26.17 -3.39
CA GLY A 401 -16.21 -26.78 -4.72
C GLY A 401 -16.44 -25.79 -5.87
N GLY A 402 -16.39 -24.48 -5.60
CA GLY A 402 -16.49 -23.44 -6.63
C GLY A 402 -15.15 -23.12 -7.28
N TRP A 403 -15.13 -22.09 -8.13
CA TRP A 403 -13.94 -21.61 -8.84
C TRP A 403 -13.35 -20.34 -8.22
N GLY A 404 -14.02 -19.77 -7.20
CA GLY A 404 -13.69 -18.46 -6.67
C GLY A 404 -14.16 -17.34 -7.60
N ALA A 405 -13.73 -16.10 -7.30
CA ALA A 405 -14.05 -14.90 -8.07
C ALA A 405 -12.94 -14.58 -9.07
N LEU A 406 -13.31 -14.37 -10.33
CA LEU A 406 -12.40 -13.98 -11.41
C LEU A 406 -12.76 -12.59 -11.93
N GLN A 407 -11.80 -11.67 -11.86
CA GLN A 407 -11.98 -10.27 -12.23
C GLN A 407 -10.91 -9.83 -13.23
N LEU A 408 -11.31 -9.08 -14.25
CA LEU A 408 -10.41 -8.39 -15.18
C LEU A 408 -10.60 -6.89 -15.01
N ASN A 409 -9.48 -6.15 -14.97
CA ASN A 409 -9.47 -4.70 -14.89
C ASN A 409 -8.59 -4.11 -15.98
N ALA A 410 -8.97 -2.93 -16.46
CA ALA A 410 -8.14 -2.09 -17.33
C ALA A 410 -8.08 -0.68 -16.75
N ARG A 411 -6.91 -0.03 -16.81
CA ARG A 411 -6.68 1.34 -16.34
C ARG A 411 -5.87 2.11 -17.37
N LEU A 412 -6.25 3.37 -17.53
CA LEU A 412 -5.44 4.41 -18.11
C LEU A 412 -4.99 5.33 -16.98
N ASP A 413 -3.68 5.54 -16.83
CA ASP A 413 -3.08 6.31 -15.74
C ASP A 413 -2.14 7.37 -16.32
N TRP A 414 -2.37 8.62 -15.97
CA TRP A 414 -1.59 9.74 -16.48
C TRP A 414 -1.04 10.58 -15.32
N LEU A 415 0.24 10.94 -15.41
CA LEU A 415 0.94 11.80 -14.48
C LEU A 415 1.81 12.79 -15.25
N ASP A 416 1.70 14.09 -14.95
CA ASP A 416 2.53 15.16 -15.50
C ASP A 416 3.26 15.89 -14.37
N LEU A 417 4.56 15.71 -14.31
CA LEU A 417 5.49 16.37 -13.39
C LEU A 417 6.30 17.47 -14.10
N GLY A 418 5.81 17.96 -15.25
CA GLY A 418 6.36 19.08 -15.98
C GLY A 418 5.58 20.35 -15.72
N ASP A 419 6.28 21.47 -15.55
CA ASP A 419 5.67 22.80 -15.56
C ASP A 419 6.49 23.73 -16.44
N ARG A 420 5.79 24.48 -17.31
CA ARG A 420 6.38 25.43 -18.26
C ARG A 420 7.42 24.81 -19.19
N VAL A 421 7.34 23.51 -19.41
CA VAL A 421 8.16 22.81 -20.40
C VAL A 421 7.70 23.19 -21.79
N ALA A 422 8.52 23.91 -22.53
CA ALA A 422 8.30 24.23 -23.93
C ALA A 422 9.22 23.38 -24.81
N SER A 423 8.77 23.07 -26.02
CA SER A 423 9.61 22.43 -27.05
C SER A 423 10.86 23.29 -27.29
N GLY A 424 12.05 22.70 -27.24
CA GLY A 424 13.32 23.41 -27.35
C GLY A 424 13.73 24.22 -26.11
N ALA A 425 13.02 24.12 -24.98
CA ALA A 425 13.41 24.77 -23.73
C ALA A 425 14.76 24.22 -23.23
N THR A 426 15.62 25.14 -22.81
CA THR A 426 16.94 24.84 -22.26
C THR A 426 16.95 24.98 -20.75
N LEU A 427 17.93 24.38 -20.05
CA LEU A 427 18.16 24.51 -18.61
C LEU A 427 18.24 25.95 -18.08
N ALA A 428 18.51 26.91 -18.96
CA ALA A 428 18.73 28.32 -18.59
C ALA A 428 17.44 29.06 -18.20
N ALA A 429 16.26 28.48 -18.35
CA ALA A 429 14.99 29.09 -17.93
C ALA A 429 14.73 28.83 -16.45
N PRO A 430 14.82 29.84 -15.55
CA PRO A 430 14.65 29.66 -14.10
C PRO A 430 13.22 29.28 -13.67
N TYR A 431 12.32 29.02 -14.62
CA TYR A 431 10.90 28.71 -14.41
C TYR A 431 10.50 27.34 -14.93
N TYR A 432 11.47 26.48 -15.19
CA TYR A 432 11.27 25.25 -15.91
C TYR A 432 11.47 24.03 -15.01
N ILE A 433 10.47 23.15 -14.94
CA ILE A 433 10.57 21.84 -14.29
C ILE A 433 10.19 20.76 -15.30
N ASN A 434 11.09 19.82 -15.55
CA ASN A 434 10.83 18.65 -16.36
C ASN A 434 11.00 17.38 -15.52
N GLY A 435 10.08 17.13 -14.59
CA GLY A 435 10.02 15.86 -13.84
C GLY A 435 9.54 14.70 -14.71
N GLY A 436 9.08 14.99 -15.92
CA GLY A 436 8.59 14.02 -16.90
C GLY A 436 7.09 13.80 -16.85
N ARG A 437 6.60 13.22 -17.96
CA ARG A 437 5.22 12.73 -18.11
C ARG A 437 5.22 11.23 -18.17
N GLN A 438 4.22 10.61 -17.56
CA GLN A 438 3.98 9.16 -17.60
C GLN A 438 2.55 8.92 -18.05
N LEU A 439 2.37 8.08 -19.07
CA LEU A 439 1.06 7.56 -19.47
C LEU A 439 1.12 6.03 -19.43
N GLY A 440 0.30 5.44 -18.57
CA GLY A 440 0.21 4.01 -18.35
C GLY A 440 -1.05 3.39 -18.93
N TYR A 441 -0.88 2.25 -19.58
CA TYR A 441 -1.94 1.33 -19.98
C TYR A 441 -1.75 0.08 -19.16
N GLU A 442 -2.70 -0.24 -18.28
CA GLU A 442 -2.59 -1.36 -17.37
C GLU A 442 -3.74 -2.34 -17.55
N LEU A 443 -3.41 -3.62 -17.52
CA LEU A 443 -4.36 -4.73 -17.48
C LEU A 443 -4.04 -5.60 -16.26
N SER A 444 -5.06 -5.97 -15.50
CA SER A 444 -4.92 -6.78 -14.30
C SER A 444 -5.98 -7.88 -14.26
N LEU A 445 -5.53 -9.11 -14.17
CA LEU A 445 -6.37 -10.29 -13.93
C LEU A 445 -6.23 -10.70 -12.47
N ILE A 446 -7.35 -10.79 -11.76
CA ILE A 446 -7.40 -11.15 -10.35
C ILE A 446 -8.23 -12.40 -10.18
N TRP A 447 -7.69 -13.38 -9.47
CA TRP A 447 -8.40 -14.56 -9.02
C TRP A 447 -8.40 -14.64 -7.50
N ASN A 448 -9.60 -14.61 -6.91
CA ASN A 448 -9.78 -14.83 -5.48
C ASN A 448 -10.42 -16.23 -5.30
N PRO A 449 -9.65 -17.28 -5.02
CA PRO A 449 -10.19 -18.62 -4.71
C PRO A 449 -11.14 -18.60 -3.51
N THR A 450 -10.83 -17.76 -2.53
CA THR A 450 -11.63 -17.51 -1.31
C THR A 450 -11.62 -16.03 -1.00
N ASP A 451 -12.35 -15.59 0.01
CA ASP A 451 -12.36 -14.19 0.47
C ASP A 451 -10.97 -13.70 0.95
N TYR A 452 -10.06 -14.62 1.31
CA TYR A 452 -8.79 -14.32 1.98
C TYR A 452 -7.54 -14.72 1.19
N LEU A 453 -7.73 -15.35 0.03
CA LEU A 453 -6.64 -15.75 -0.86
C LEU A 453 -6.82 -15.06 -2.21
N ARG A 454 -5.76 -14.45 -2.71
CA ARG A 454 -5.77 -13.70 -3.96
C ARG A 454 -4.52 -13.93 -4.76
N PHE A 455 -4.69 -14.18 -6.04
CA PHE A 455 -3.64 -14.17 -7.06
C PHE A 455 -3.93 -13.07 -8.06
N GLN A 456 -2.90 -12.38 -8.48
CA GLN A 456 -3.03 -11.27 -9.43
C GLN A 456 -1.91 -11.32 -10.45
N ALA A 457 -2.26 -11.17 -11.71
CA ALA A 457 -1.34 -10.97 -12.81
C ALA A 457 -1.59 -9.60 -13.43
N GLN A 458 -0.54 -8.83 -13.66
CA GLN A 458 -0.63 -7.51 -14.25
C GLN A 458 0.37 -7.36 -15.38
N TYR A 459 -0.07 -6.72 -16.46
CA TYR A 459 0.77 -6.14 -17.49
C TYR A 459 0.55 -4.64 -17.50
N ALA A 460 1.62 -3.88 -17.63
CA ALA A 460 1.54 -2.43 -17.81
C ALA A 460 2.56 -1.98 -18.86
N ARG A 461 2.13 -1.06 -19.72
CA ARG A 461 3.01 -0.31 -20.63
C ARG A 461 2.99 1.15 -20.22
N GLY A 462 4.13 1.65 -19.78
CA GLY A 462 4.36 3.06 -19.50
C GLY A 462 5.02 3.76 -20.69
N SER A 463 4.42 4.86 -21.15
CA SER A 463 5.05 5.80 -22.08
C SER A 463 5.54 7.00 -21.30
N TYR A 464 6.79 7.36 -21.49
CA TYR A 464 7.50 8.39 -20.72
C TYR A 464 8.03 9.48 -21.63
N GLN A 465 7.85 10.75 -21.24
CA GLN A 465 8.42 11.90 -21.92
C GLN A 465 9.17 12.77 -20.91
N GLY A 466 10.42 13.16 -21.22
CA GLY A 466 11.26 13.90 -20.29
C GLY A 466 11.74 13.01 -19.13
N GLY A 467 11.75 13.54 -17.92
CA GLY A 467 12.07 12.83 -16.68
C GLY A 467 13.36 13.27 -16.00
N PRO A 468 13.87 12.52 -15.03
CA PRO A 468 15.02 12.93 -14.24
C PRO A 468 16.20 13.34 -15.09
N ARG A 469 16.78 14.50 -14.78
CA ARG A 469 17.91 15.09 -15.52
C ARG A 469 17.64 15.30 -17.02
N ALA A 470 16.37 15.43 -17.40
CA ALA A 470 15.95 15.61 -18.79
C ALA A 470 16.55 16.84 -19.49
N ALA A 471 17.19 17.70 -18.74
CA ALA A 471 17.83 18.90 -19.26
C ALA A 471 19.30 18.71 -19.66
N THR A 472 19.90 17.52 -19.48
CA THR A 472 21.20 17.20 -20.07
C THR A 472 21.06 16.88 -21.55
N VAL A 473 22.13 17.05 -22.31
CA VAL A 473 22.18 16.72 -23.75
C VAL A 473 22.51 15.25 -23.92
N VAL A 474 21.86 14.56 -24.85
CA VAL A 474 22.19 13.19 -25.21
C VAL A 474 23.60 13.18 -25.82
N PRO A 475 24.56 12.32 -25.40
CA PRO A 475 25.87 12.25 -25.99
C PRO A 475 25.80 12.01 -27.50
N GLY A 476 26.55 12.81 -28.27
CA GLY A 476 26.57 12.74 -29.72
C GLY A 476 25.37 13.39 -30.42
N SER A 477 24.48 14.06 -29.67
CA SER A 477 23.35 14.81 -30.19
C SER A 477 23.33 16.21 -29.60
N SER A 478 22.82 17.19 -30.35
CA SER A 478 22.50 18.52 -29.84
C SER A 478 21.10 18.62 -29.25
N GLU A 479 20.32 17.56 -29.34
CA GLU A 479 18.93 17.57 -28.88
C GLU A 479 18.85 17.57 -27.35
N PRO A 480 18.03 18.48 -26.79
CA PRO A 480 17.77 18.48 -25.36
C PRO A 480 17.09 17.17 -24.91
N ILE A 481 17.53 16.63 -23.79
CA ILE A 481 16.95 15.38 -23.24
C ILE A 481 15.49 15.52 -22.80
N ASN A 482 14.98 16.75 -22.66
CA ASN A 482 13.56 17.01 -22.43
C ASN A 482 12.66 16.59 -23.61
N LEU A 483 13.22 16.37 -24.79
CA LEU A 483 12.54 15.76 -25.94
C LEU A 483 12.58 14.21 -25.92
N ARG A 484 13.23 13.64 -24.91
CA ARG A 484 13.31 12.20 -24.72
C ARG A 484 11.92 11.59 -24.63
N ASP A 485 11.67 10.57 -25.45
CA ASP A 485 10.43 9.81 -25.50
C ASP A 485 10.76 8.31 -25.54
N PHE A 486 10.20 7.52 -24.64
CA PHE A 486 10.43 6.07 -24.57
C PHE A 486 9.28 5.35 -23.88
N SER A 487 9.22 4.05 -24.06
CA SER A 487 8.23 3.18 -23.41
C SER A 487 8.91 2.05 -22.65
N VAL A 488 8.28 1.62 -21.57
CA VAL A 488 8.71 0.48 -20.75
C VAL A 488 7.53 -0.43 -20.51
N ASP A 489 7.71 -1.72 -20.80
CA ASP A 489 6.75 -2.75 -20.47
C ASP A 489 7.10 -3.37 -19.13
N SER A 490 6.12 -3.65 -18.31
CA SER A 490 6.26 -4.37 -17.05
C SER A 490 5.20 -5.46 -16.93
N MET A 491 5.60 -6.58 -16.36
CA MET A 491 4.72 -7.69 -16.00
C MET A 491 5.01 -8.10 -14.57
N ALA A 492 3.98 -8.33 -13.78
CA ALA A 492 4.20 -8.84 -12.44
C ALA A 492 3.04 -9.73 -11.97
N LEU A 493 3.39 -10.65 -11.09
CA LEU A 493 2.49 -11.57 -10.42
C LEU A 493 2.53 -11.28 -8.92
N ARG A 494 1.40 -11.37 -8.27
CA ARG A 494 1.27 -11.30 -6.81
C ARG A 494 0.52 -12.50 -6.28
N ALA A 495 1.06 -13.11 -5.22
CA ALA A 495 0.33 -14.00 -4.34
C ALA A 495 0.04 -13.24 -3.03
N GLN A 496 -1.20 -13.32 -2.57
CA GLN A 496 -1.65 -12.62 -1.35
C GLN A 496 -2.50 -13.53 -0.49
N VAL A 497 -2.21 -13.51 0.80
CA VAL A 497 -3.07 -14.05 1.87
C VAL A 497 -3.35 -12.91 2.83
N ASP A 498 -4.62 -12.71 3.19
CA ASP A 498 -5.00 -11.73 4.21
C ASP A 498 -6.14 -12.24 5.10
N PHE A 499 -6.10 -11.92 6.35
CA PHE A 499 -7.06 -12.38 7.35
C PHE A 499 -7.31 -11.33 8.45
#